data_de36d4a8701ace9e51a40feed01d409c
#
_entry.id   de36d4a8701ace9e51a40feed01d409c
#
_cell.length_a   1.000
_cell.length_b   1.000
_cell.length_c   1.000
_cell.angle_alpha   90.00
_cell.angle_beta   90.00
_cell.angle_gamma   90.00
#
_symmetry.space_group_name_H-M   'P 1'
#
loop_
_entity.id
_entity.type
_entity.pdbx_description
1 polymer ?
#
loop_
_entity_poly.entity_id
_entity_poly.type
_entity_poly.pdbx_seq_one_letter_code
_entity_poly.pdbx_strand_id
1 'polypeptide(L)'
;MNFRNFLIIFSLFFIFSGCQTIKEKSDSIVEKENKKYGQFVGKEINDLKIELGNPTEDYINEIGNKVFVYKTKKYGVPCERKFEINSKFVVIGFVSNGCF
;
A
#
# COMPACT_ATOMS: atom_id res chain seq x y z
N MET A 1 37.73 22.14 -23.75
CA MET A 1 36.56 21.95 -22.94
C MET A 1 36.53 23.01 -21.86
N ASN A 2 35.50 23.80 -21.82
CA ASN A 2 35.44 24.93 -20.92
C ASN A 2 35.00 24.52 -19.53
N PHE A 3 35.76 24.90 -18.53
CA PHE A 3 35.47 24.66 -17.12
C PHE A 3 34.10 25.14 -16.70
N ARG A 4 33.56 26.15 -17.37
CA ARG A 4 32.23 26.72 -17.13
C ARG A 4 31.10 25.78 -17.51
N ASN A 5 31.22 24.96 -18.53
CA ASN A 5 30.22 23.95 -18.93
C ASN A 5 30.20 22.78 -17.95
N PHE A 6 31.32 22.43 -17.37
CA PHE A 6 31.43 21.40 -16.33
C PHE A 6 30.69 21.80 -15.05
N LEU A 7 30.78 23.07 -14.64
CA LEU A 7 30.08 23.61 -13.46
C LEU A 7 28.54 23.62 -13.63
N ILE A 8 28.06 23.91 -14.84
CA ILE A 8 26.63 23.92 -15.14
C ILE A 8 26.05 22.49 -15.10
N ILE A 9 26.75 21.52 -15.64
CA ILE A 9 26.35 20.10 -15.62
C ILE A 9 26.34 19.56 -14.17
N PHE A 10 27.32 19.96 -13.36
CA PHE A 10 27.39 19.57 -11.95
C PHE A 10 26.26 20.19 -11.11
N SER A 11 25.86 21.42 -11.38
CA SER A 11 24.72 22.10 -10.75
C SER A 11 23.39 21.43 -11.05
N LEU A 12 23.18 20.99 -12.28
CA LEU A 12 21.98 20.26 -12.70
C LEU A 12 21.86 18.90 -12.01
N PHE A 13 22.97 18.25 -11.70
CA PHE A 13 22.99 16.97 -11.01
C PHE A 13 22.51 17.08 -9.56
N PHE A 14 22.77 18.19 -8.88
CA PHE A 14 22.33 18.43 -7.50
C PHE A 14 20.82 18.59 -7.35
N ILE A 15 20.12 19.13 -8.36
CA ILE A 15 18.68 19.33 -8.34
C ILE A 15 17.93 18.00 -8.37
N PHE A 16 18.43 17.00 -9.09
CA PHE A 16 17.83 15.67 -9.20
C PHE A 16 17.93 14.85 -7.90
N SER A 17 19.00 14.99 -7.14
CA SER A 17 19.17 14.22 -5.91
C SER A 17 18.23 14.65 -4.77
N GLY A 18 17.79 15.91 -4.73
CA GLY A 18 16.82 16.40 -3.74
C GLY A 18 15.43 15.80 -3.92
N CYS A 19 14.98 15.61 -5.17
CA CYS A 19 13.67 15.00 -5.46
C CYS A 19 13.63 13.51 -5.11
N GLN A 20 14.72 12.78 -5.29
CA GLN A 20 14.81 11.37 -4.94
C GLN A 20 14.67 11.10 -3.44
N THR A 21 15.21 11.95 -2.59
CA THR A 21 15.15 11.79 -1.13
C THR A 21 13.72 11.87 -0.60
N ILE A 22 12.88 12.75 -1.12
CA ILE A 22 11.48 12.90 -0.72
C ILE A 22 10.67 11.67 -1.16
N LYS A 23 10.92 11.17 -2.37
CA LYS A 23 10.26 9.99 -2.93
C LYS A 23 10.59 8.73 -2.13
N GLU A 24 11.83 8.54 -1.70
CA GLU A 24 12.25 7.39 -0.89
C GLU A 24 11.54 7.33 0.47
N LYS A 25 11.34 8.45 1.15
CA LYS A 25 10.61 8.50 2.42
C LYS A 25 9.14 8.11 2.26
N SER A 26 8.48 8.58 1.23
CA SER A 26 7.09 8.24 0.92
C SER A 26 6.95 6.76 0.58
N ASP A 27 7.83 6.22 -0.25
CA ASP A 27 7.84 4.81 -0.65
C ASP A 27 8.09 3.88 0.55
N SER A 28 8.95 4.27 1.52
CA SER A 28 9.23 3.44 2.70
C SER A 28 8.03 3.31 3.64
N ILE A 29 7.17 4.33 3.77
CA ILE A 29 5.94 4.27 4.56
C ILE A 29 4.93 3.33 3.89
N VAL A 30 4.76 3.44 2.58
CA VAL A 30 3.88 2.56 1.79
C VAL A 30 4.36 1.11 1.85
N GLU A 31 5.67 0.86 1.75
CA GLU A 31 6.24 -0.48 1.87
C GLU A 31 5.97 -1.13 3.24
N LYS A 32 6.07 -0.38 4.33
CA LYS A 32 5.77 -0.88 5.68
C LYS A 32 4.32 -1.33 5.81
N GLU A 33 3.36 -0.56 5.30
CA GLU A 33 1.95 -0.93 5.29
C GLU A 33 1.68 -2.14 4.40
N ASN A 34 2.21 -2.15 3.19
CA ASN A 34 2.07 -3.27 2.27
C ASN A 34 2.68 -4.56 2.83
N LYS A 35 3.80 -4.47 3.52
CA LYS A 35 4.43 -5.62 4.17
C LYS A 35 3.58 -6.17 5.31
N LYS A 36 2.98 -5.30 6.12
CA LYS A 36 2.13 -5.70 7.25
C LYS A 36 0.84 -6.39 6.79
N TYR A 37 0.12 -5.80 5.85
CA TYR A 37 -1.16 -6.33 5.38
C TYR A 37 -1.01 -7.29 4.21
N GLY A 38 0.00 -7.13 3.38
CA GLY A 38 0.30 -8.03 2.27
C GLY A 38 0.69 -9.44 2.70
N GLN A 39 1.13 -9.62 3.95
CA GLN A 39 1.43 -10.95 4.49
C GLN A 39 0.21 -11.86 4.57
N PHE A 40 -1.01 -11.30 4.56
CA PHE A 40 -2.24 -12.09 4.58
C PHE A 40 -2.56 -12.69 3.21
N VAL A 41 -1.95 -12.21 2.14
CA VAL A 41 -2.12 -12.80 0.82
C VAL A 41 -1.53 -14.22 0.81
N GLY A 42 -2.33 -15.20 0.42
CA GLY A 42 -1.98 -16.61 0.49
C GLY A 42 -2.39 -17.31 1.78
N LYS A 43 -2.89 -16.57 2.77
CA LYS A 43 -3.41 -17.13 4.03
C LYS A 43 -4.91 -17.34 3.96
N GLU A 44 -5.42 -18.20 4.85
CA GLU A 44 -6.84 -18.46 4.95
C GLU A 44 -7.60 -17.32 5.62
N ILE A 45 -8.90 -17.25 5.33
CA ILE A 45 -9.81 -16.24 5.88
C ILE A 45 -9.82 -16.22 7.42
N ASN A 46 -9.63 -17.37 8.07
CA ASN A 46 -9.59 -17.46 9.52
C ASN A 46 -8.39 -16.72 10.12
N ASP A 47 -7.23 -16.80 9.47
CA ASP A 47 -6.02 -16.08 9.89
C ASP A 47 -6.23 -14.57 9.83
N LEU A 48 -6.90 -14.09 8.78
CA LEU A 48 -7.26 -12.69 8.64
C LEU A 48 -8.20 -12.21 9.76
N LYS A 49 -9.22 -13.00 10.09
CA LYS A 49 -10.18 -12.68 11.15
C LYS A 49 -9.56 -12.71 12.55
N ILE A 50 -8.60 -13.59 12.80
CA ILE A 50 -7.88 -13.66 14.08
C ILE A 50 -7.07 -12.37 14.31
N GLU A 51 -6.39 -11.88 13.27
CA GLU A 51 -5.52 -10.68 13.37
C GLU A 51 -6.31 -9.37 13.32
N LEU A 52 -7.29 -9.25 12.43
CA LEU A 52 -8.01 -8.01 12.17
C LEU A 52 -9.44 -7.99 12.72
N GLY A 53 -9.95 -9.12 13.19
CA GLY A 53 -11.33 -9.25 13.63
C GLY A 53 -12.30 -9.39 12.46
N ASN A 54 -13.58 -9.18 12.74
CA ASN A 54 -14.62 -9.21 11.70
C ASN A 54 -14.51 -7.97 10.80
N PRO A 55 -14.76 -8.11 9.48
CA PRO A 55 -14.74 -6.96 8.58
C PRO A 55 -15.89 -5.99 8.89
N THR A 56 -15.69 -4.72 8.57
CA THR A 56 -16.74 -3.70 8.67
C THR A 56 -17.88 -3.98 7.70
N GLU A 57 -17.52 -4.40 6.49
CA GLU A 57 -18.44 -4.79 5.42
C GLU A 57 -17.86 -5.96 4.65
N ASP A 58 -18.72 -6.72 3.97
CA ASP A 58 -18.32 -7.72 2.99
C ASP A 58 -19.25 -7.68 1.78
N TYR A 59 -18.72 -8.04 0.62
CA TYR A 59 -19.52 -8.14 -0.62
C TYR A 59 -18.87 -9.14 -1.57
N ILE A 60 -19.63 -9.52 -2.60
CA ILE A 60 -19.15 -10.36 -3.70
C ILE A 60 -18.82 -9.44 -4.88
N ASN A 61 -17.61 -9.56 -5.43
CA ASN A 61 -17.21 -8.76 -6.57
C ASN A 61 -17.73 -9.32 -7.91
N GLU A 62 -17.39 -8.65 -9.02
CA GLU A 62 -17.88 -9.00 -10.36
C GLU A 62 -17.45 -10.40 -10.81
N ILE A 63 -16.31 -10.88 -10.34
CA ILE A 63 -15.80 -12.22 -10.69
C ILE A 63 -16.25 -13.32 -9.71
N GLY A 64 -17.10 -12.98 -8.73
CA GLY A 64 -17.66 -13.93 -7.78
C GLY A 64 -16.84 -14.19 -6.54
N ASN A 65 -15.79 -13.43 -6.31
CA ASN A 65 -14.96 -13.55 -5.10
C ASN A 65 -15.52 -12.68 -3.98
N LYS A 66 -15.36 -13.16 -2.74
CA LYS A 66 -15.73 -12.40 -1.55
C LYS A 66 -14.68 -11.31 -1.29
N VAL A 67 -15.12 -10.11 -0.91
CA VAL A 67 -14.24 -9.01 -0.51
C VAL A 67 -14.59 -8.60 0.91
N PHE A 68 -13.59 -8.61 1.79
CA PHE A 68 -13.70 -8.08 3.14
C PHE A 68 -13.18 -6.64 3.18
N VAL A 69 -13.99 -5.74 3.74
CA VAL A 69 -13.65 -4.32 3.85
C VAL A 69 -13.47 -3.97 5.32
N TYR A 70 -12.30 -3.45 5.66
CA TYR A 70 -11.97 -2.94 6.99
C TYR A 70 -11.84 -1.43 6.90
N LYS A 71 -12.76 -0.71 7.56
CA LYS A 71 -12.78 0.75 7.59
C LYS A 71 -12.24 1.26 8.91
N THR A 72 -11.28 2.16 8.86
CA THR A 72 -10.73 2.86 10.03
C THR A 72 -10.62 4.35 9.73
N LYS A 73 -10.43 5.16 10.77
CA LYS A 73 -10.15 6.59 10.63
C LYS A 73 -8.87 6.93 11.38
N LYS A 74 -8.02 7.72 10.75
CA LYS A 74 -6.82 8.27 11.37
C LYS A 74 -6.79 9.77 11.12
N TYR A 75 -6.78 10.57 12.19
CA TYR A 75 -6.85 12.02 12.13
C TYR A 75 -8.05 12.54 11.32
N GLY A 76 -9.21 11.86 11.42
CA GLY A 76 -10.41 12.21 10.68
C GLY A 76 -10.42 11.78 9.20
N VAL A 77 -9.34 11.21 8.71
CA VAL A 77 -9.25 10.71 7.33
C VAL A 77 -9.67 9.25 7.28
N PRO A 78 -10.68 8.89 6.47
CA PRO A 78 -11.11 7.50 6.35
C PRO A 78 -10.07 6.67 5.60
N CYS A 79 -9.85 5.44 6.11
CA CYS A 79 -8.98 4.45 5.50
C CYS A 79 -9.77 3.18 5.25
N GLU A 80 -9.74 2.66 4.04
CA GLU A 80 -10.32 1.38 3.67
C GLU A 80 -9.24 0.40 3.27
N ARG A 81 -9.29 -0.81 3.85
CA ARG A 81 -8.47 -1.94 3.43
C ARG A 81 -9.38 -3.05 2.95
N LYS A 82 -9.17 -3.49 1.72
CA LYS A 82 -9.98 -4.53 1.08
C LYS A 82 -9.14 -5.77 0.83
N PHE A 83 -9.66 -6.91 1.24
CA PHE A 83 -9.03 -8.21 1.01
C PHE A 83 -9.93 -9.06 0.13
N GLU A 84 -9.44 -9.44 -1.04
CA GLU A 84 -10.16 -10.32 -1.95
C GLU A 84 -9.88 -11.77 -1.57
N ILE A 85 -10.96 -12.58 -1.51
CA ILE A 85 -10.93 -13.97 -1.04
C ILE A 85 -11.54 -14.84 -2.12
N ASN A 86 -10.81 -15.90 -2.51
CA ASN A 86 -11.27 -16.82 -3.54
C ASN A 86 -12.29 -17.85 -3.00
N SER A 87 -12.78 -18.73 -3.87
CA SER A 87 -13.74 -19.79 -3.53
C SER A 87 -13.21 -20.82 -2.54
N LYS A 88 -11.89 -20.89 -2.35
CA LYS A 88 -11.23 -21.79 -1.38
C LYS A 88 -11.01 -21.12 -0.02
N PHE A 89 -11.56 -19.93 0.19
CA PHE A 89 -11.41 -19.13 1.42
C PHE A 89 -9.97 -18.71 1.70
N VAL A 90 -9.21 -18.42 0.64
CA VAL A 90 -7.83 -17.94 0.71
C VAL A 90 -7.77 -16.50 0.21
N VAL A 91 -7.04 -15.65 0.93
CA VAL A 91 -6.82 -14.26 0.54
C VAL A 91 -5.90 -14.21 -0.68
N ILE A 92 -6.37 -13.63 -1.78
CA ILE A 92 -5.62 -13.56 -3.04
C ILE A 92 -5.18 -12.15 -3.41
N GLY A 93 -5.70 -11.13 -2.75
CA GLY A 93 -5.34 -9.75 -3.05
C GLY A 93 -5.63 -8.82 -1.90
N PHE A 94 -4.94 -7.68 -1.93
CA PHE A 94 -5.07 -6.63 -0.92
C PHE A 94 -4.95 -5.26 -1.59
N VAL A 95 -5.85 -4.36 -1.23
CA VAL A 95 -5.84 -2.95 -1.67
C VAL A 95 -6.14 -2.06 -0.48
N SER A 96 -5.41 -0.95 -0.33
CA SER A 96 -5.70 0.06 0.67
C SER A 96 -5.93 1.42 0.03
N ASN A 97 -6.88 2.17 0.59
CA ASN A 97 -7.31 3.49 0.12
C ASN A 97 -7.35 4.47 1.29
N GLY A 98 -6.68 5.61 1.15
CA GLY A 98 -6.68 6.65 2.17
C GLY A 98 -5.89 6.31 3.42
N CYS A 99 -5.11 5.25 3.43
CA CYS A 99 -4.29 4.80 4.55
C CYS A 99 -2.90 5.44 4.53
N PHE A 100 -2.43 5.91 5.69
CA PHE A 100 -1.10 6.47 5.84
C PHE A 100 -0.60 6.32 7.28
#